data_f6cb767f6e01db3a3046dccc65be8d94
#
_entry.id   f6cb767f6e01db3a3046dccc65be8d94
#
_cell.length_a   1.000
_cell.length_b   1.000
_cell.length_c   1.000
_cell.angle_alpha   90.00
_cell.angle_beta   90.00
_cell.angle_gamma   90.00
#
_symmetry.space_group_name_H-M   'P 1'
#
loop_
_entity.id
_entity.type
_entity.pdbx_description
1 polymer ?
#
loop_
_entity_poly.entity_id
_entity_poly.type
_entity_poly.pdbx_seq_one_letter_code
_entity_poly.pdbx_strand_id
1 'polypeptide(L)'
;MKNIILSAIAGFAPAMAIAGGHADFAGHGTAVTTDTKTIEATTGTHVQQTSSDVWIYDNPPEGFHEAMMAECNYFSVFAAGMQQPVGGVGTCQAHDPDGDISLWNGAFQIDGTILMSVVAGTGKWAALTGAKFQGKTRHSLGDANVYDFAPVN
;
A
#
# COMPACT_ATOMS: atom_id res chain seq x y z
N MET A 1 -25.32 -55.56 -12.22
CA MET A 1 -24.27 -54.63 -12.65
C MET A 1 -24.23 -53.49 -11.65
N LYS A 2 -23.21 -53.45 -10.78
CA LYS A 2 -23.04 -52.45 -9.71
C LYS A 2 -22.07 -51.39 -10.23
N ASN A 3 -22.53 -50.17 -10.45
CA ASN A 3 -21.67 -49.03 -10.81
C ASN A 3 -21.00 -48.50 -9.52
N ILE A 4 -19.69 -48.61 -9.45
CA ILE A 4 -18.87 -48.02 -8.40
C ILE A 4 -18.51 -46.60 -8.88
N ILE A 5 -19.08 -45.60 -8.21
CA ILE A 5 -18.71 -44.19 -8.42
C ILE A 5 -17.45 -43.93 -7.56
N LEU A 6 -16.31 -43.74 -8.23
CA LEU A 6 -15.07 -43.32 -7.60
C LEU A 6 -15.14 -41.79 -7.39
N SER A 7 -15.39 -41.33 -6.15
CA SER A 7 -15.30 -39.92 -5.80
C SER A 7 -13.81 -39.55 -5.63
N ALA A 8 -13.29 -38.72 -6.53
CA ALA A 8 -11.97 -38.14 -6.40
C ALA A 8 -12.03 -37.04 -5.31
N ILE A 9 -11.40 -37.30 -4.17
CA ILE A 9 -11.17 -36.29 -3.13
C ILE A 9 -9.99 -35.42 -3.63
N ALA A 10 -10.31 -34.22 -4.12
CA ALA A 10 -9.29 -33.20 -4.38
C ALA A 10 -8.72 -32.75 -3.02
N GLY A 11 -7.49 -33.20 -2.72
CA GLY A 11 -6.77 -32.77 -1.54
C GLY A 11 -6.45 -31.26 -1.66
N PHE A 12 -7.05 -30.45 -0.80
CA PHE A 12 -6.59 -29.09 -0.55
C PHE A 12 -5.22 -29.19 0.15
N ALA A 13 -4.15 -28.88 -0.59
CA ALA A 13 -2.87 -28.62 0.03
C ALA A 13 -3.03 -27.36 0.93
N PRO A 14 -2.64 -27.41 2.21
CA PRO A 14 -2.64 -26.21 3.03
C PRO A 14 -1.67 -25.21 2.38
N ALA A 15 -2.16 -24.01 2.07
CA ALA A 15 -1.31 -22.89 1.73
C ALA A 15 -0.37 -22.68 2.92
N MET A 16 0.92 -22.92 2.73
CA MET A 16 1.92 -22.56 3.73
C MET A 16 1.83 -21.04 3.91
N ALA A 17 1.48 -20.59 5.11
CA ALA A 17 1.60 -19.21 5.49
C ALA A 17 3.11 -18.88 5.42
N ILE A 18 3.51 -18.16 4.39
CA ILE A 18 4.87 -17.66 4.27
C ILE A 18 5.00 -16.59 5.36
N ALA A 19 5.82 -16.86 6.34
CA ALA A 19 6.14 -15.92 7.40
C ALA A 19 6.73 -14.65 6.78
N GLY A 20 6.11 -13.51 7.10
CA GLY A 20 6.44 -12.13 6.79
C GLY A 20 7.41 -11.89 5.64
N GLY A 21 6.90 -11.43 4.49
CA GLY A 21 7.74 -11.00 3.38
C GLY A 21 8.73 -9.95 3.86
N HIS A 22 9.97 -10.08 3.43
CA HIS A 22 11.03 -9.10 3.65
C HIS A 22 11.32 -8.41 2.33
N ALA A 23 11.42 -7.08 2.34
CA ALA A 23 11.79 -6.30 1.17
C ALA A 23 13.13 -5.60 1.45
N ASP A 24 14.05 -5.68 0.49
CA ASP A 24 15.40 -5.11 0.59
C ASP A 24 15.60 -3.91 -0.34
N PHE A 25 14.53 -3.37 -0.90
CA PHE A 25 14.59 -2.24 -1.84
C PHE A 25 13.81 -1.04 -1.31
N ALA A 26 14.36 0.14 -1.52
CA ALA A 26 13.72 1.43 -1.28
C ALA A 26 13.13 1.97 -2.57
N GLY A 27 12.53 3.14 -2.50
CA GLY A 27 12.02 3.83 -3.67
C GLY A 27 11.48 5.21 -3.34
N HIS A 28 10.93 5.82 -4.35
CA HIS A 28 10.24 7.10 -4.25
C HIS A 28 8.97 7.07 -5.07
N GLY A 29 8.06 7.98 -4.78
CA GLY A 29 6.81 8.05 -5.51
C GLY A 29 6.33 9.47 -5.69
N THR A 30 5.43 9.61 -6.64
CA THR A 30 4.65 10.83 -6.84
C THR A 30 3.19 10.46 -6.74
N ALA A 31 2.47 11.13 -5.84
CA ALA A 31 1.02 11.06 -5.72
C ALA A 31 0.38 12.31 -6.31
N VAL A 32 -0.67 12.16 -7.09
CA VAL A 32 -1.53 13.27 -7.53
C VAL A 32 -2.90 13.05 -6.93
N THR A 33 -3.33 13.98 -6.08
CA THR A 33 -4.66 13.95 -5.46
C THR A 33 -5.73 14.13 -6.54
N THR A 34 -6.67 13.19 -6.63
CA THR A 34 -7.74 13.18 -7.63
C THR A 34 -9.09 13.59 -7.06
N ASP A 35 -9.30 13.42 -5.75
CA ASP A 35 -10.49 13.87 -5.03
C ASP A 35 -10.17 14.15 -3.56
N THR A 36 -10.87 15.12 -2.96
CA THR A 36 -10.77 15.43 -1.54
C THR A 36 -12.15 15.73 -0.97
N LYS A 37 -12.50 15.06 0.13
CA LYS A 37 -13.71 15.32 0.91
C LYS A 37 -13.32 15.67 2.33
N THR A 38 -13.94 16.74 2.84
CA THR A 38 -13.64 17.27 4.18
C THR A 38 -14.91 17.29 5.01
N ILE A 39 -14.80 16.86 6.26
CA ILE A 39 -15.84 17.00 7.29
C ILE A 39 -15.26 17.84 8.41
N GLU A 40 -15.83 19.03 8.58
CA GLU A 40 -15.45 19.97 9.64
C GLU A 40 -16.19 19.66 10.94
N ALA A 41 -15.46 19.73 12.06
CA ALA A 41 -16.00 19.62 13.41
C ALA A 41 -15.34 20.66 14.33
N THR A 42 -15.95 20.93 15.49
CA THR A 42 -15.44 21.92 16.44
C THR A 42 -14.02 21.63 16.92
N THR A 43 -13.64 20.35 17.03
CA THR A 43 -12.37 19.91 17.59
C THR A 43 -11.34 19.49 16.54
N GLY A 44 -11.71 19.55 15.25
CA GLY A 44 -10.82 19.14 14.17
C GLY A 44 -11.54 18.86 12.86
N THR A 45 -10.79 18.29 11.94
CA THR A 45 -11.22 18.05 10.56
C THR A 45 -10.90 16.61 10.20
N HIS A 46 -11.85 15.91 9.60
CA HIS A 46 -11.62 14.64 8.92
C HIS A 46 -11.47 14.91 7.42
N VAL A 47 -10.39 14.39 6.83
CA VAL A 47 -10.12 14.51 5.40
C VAL A 47 -10.03 13.13 4.79
N GLN A 48 -10.82 12.90 3.74
CA GLN A 48 -10.68 11.76 2.84
C GLN A 48 -10.06 12.25 1.53
N GLN A 49 -9.02 11.57 1.07
CA GLN A 49 -8.37 11.86 -0.22
C GLN A 49 -8.24 10.59 -1.04
N THR A 50 -8.37 10.73 -2.34
CA THR A 50 -7.95 9.72 -3.32
C THR A 50 -6.79 10.27 -4.13
N SER A 51 -5.86 9.41 -4.51
CA SER A 51 -4.74 9.78 -5.37
C SER A 51 -4.42 8.71 -6.38
N SER A 52 -3.84 9.14 -7.49
CA SER A 52 -3.17 8.28 -8.46
C SER A 52 -1.67 8.47 -8.28
N ASP A 53 -0.98 7.37 -8.02
CA ASP A 53 0.43 7.37 -7.65
C ASP A 53 1.25 6.63 -8.70
N VAL A 54 2.49 7.07 -8.88
CA VAL A 54 3.54 6.32 -9.56
C VAL A 54 4.63 6.02 -8.54
N TRP A 55 4.94 4.75 -8.36
CA TRP A 55 6.03 4.30 -7.49
C TRP A 55 7.21 3.85 -8.32
N ILE A 56 8.40 4.28 -7.95
CA ILE A 56 9.67 3.96 -8.61
C ILE A 56 10.58 3.34 -7.56
N TYR A 57 11.06 2.14 -7.84
CA TYR A 57 11.90 1.37 -6.94
C TYR A 57 13.37 1.55 -7.26
N ASP A 58 14.17 1.78 -6.24
CA ASP A 58 15.62 1.86 -6.34
C ASP A 58 16.19 0.43 -6.27
N ASN A 59 16.80 -0.03 -7.36
CA ASN A 59 17.41 -1.36 -7.46
C ASN A 59 16.44 -2.51 -7.06
N PRO A 60 15.30 -2.65 -7.72
CA PRO A 60 14.36 -3.71 -7.41
C PRO A 60 15.00 -5.09 -7.63
N PRO A 61 14.55 -6.14 -6.92
CA PRO A 61 15.01 -7.50 -7.13
C PRO A 61 14.76 -7.98 -8.56
N GLU A 62 15.53 -8.97 -9.00
CA GLU A 62 15.31 -9.60 -10.30
C GLU A 62 13.85 -10.05 -10.47
N GLY A 63 13.27 -9.73 -11.62
CA GLY A 63 11.87 -10.01 -11.95
C GLY A 63 10.87 -8.95 -11.48
N PHE A 64 11.29 -7.93 -10.72
CA PHE A 64 10.45 -6.78 -10.39
C PHE A 64 10.70 -5.63 -11.37
N HIS A 65 9.63 -4.94 -11.76
CA HIS A 65 9.75 -3.71 -12.54
C HIS A 65 10.24 -2.54 -11.68
N GLU A 66 10.93 -1.60 -12.31
CA GLU A 66 11.38 -0.38 -11.66
C GLU A 66 10.23 0.56 -11.27
N ALA A 67 9.07 0.43 -11.93
CA ALA A 67 7.92 1.28 -11.65
C ALA A 67 6.60 0.51 -11.66
N MET A 68 5.65 1.01 -10.86
CA MET A 68 4.26 0.57 -10.87
C MET A 68 3.31 1.73 -10.63
N MET A 69 2.04 1.54 -11.00
CA MET A 69 0.97 2.49 -10.73
C MET A 69 0.16 2.03 -9.53
N ALA A 70 -0.34 3.00 -8.76
CA ALA A 70 -1.22 2.72 -7.64
C ALA A 70 -2.37 3.72 -7.56
N GLU A 71 -3.52 3.23 -7.12
CA GLU A 71 -4.68 4.03 -6.75
C GLU A 71 -4.84 3.93 -5.23
N CYS A 72 -4.80 5.07 -4.56
CA CYS A 72 -4.78 5.15 -3.10
C CYS A 72 -6.01 5.89 -2.54
N ASN A 73 -6.47 5.46 -1.37
CA ASN A 73 -7.48 6.13 -0.57
C ASN A 73 -6.93 6.37 0.82
N TYR A 74 -7.00 7.61 1.29
CA TYR A 74 -6.51 8.03 2.60
C TYR A 74 -7.62 8.65 3.43
N PHE A 75 -7.58 8.39 4.73
CA PHE A 75 -8.47 8.97 5.73
C PHE A 75 -7.61 9.53 6.85
N SER A 76 -7.64 10.84 7.04
CA SER A 76 -6.80 11.55 8.01
C SER A 76 -7.65 12.38 8.95
N VAL A 77 -7.21 12.52 10.19
CA VAL A 77 -7.81 13.40 11.20
C VAL A 77 -6.79 14.46 11.60
N PHE A 78 -7.20 15.71 11.52
CA PHE A 78 -6.44 16.88 11.96
C PHE A 78 -7.13 17.46 13.18
N ALA A 79 -6.41 17.66 14.28
CA ALA A 79 -6.93 18.41 15.42
C ALA A 79 -7.00 19.90 15.06
N ALA A 80 -7.89 20.64 15.72
CA ALA A 80 -8.08 22.07 15.46
C ALA A 80 -6.75 22.82 15.57
N GLY A 81 -6.42 23.59 14.51
CA GLY A 81 -5.19 24.38 14.42
C GLY A 81 -3.92 23.59 14.07
N MET A 82 -4.01 22.28 13.87
CA MET A 82 -2.87 21.46 13.46
C MET A 82 -2.77 21.37 11.92
N GLN A 83 -1.54 21.46 11.40
CA GLN A 83 -1.25 21.25 9.98
C GLN A 83 -0.84 19.81 9.63
N GLN A 84 -0.49 19.03 10.63
CA GLN A 84 -0.17 17.61 10.50
C GLN A 84 -1.34 16.77 11.01
N PRO A 85 -1.65 15.64 10.39
CA PRO A 85 -2.67 14.76 10.91
C PRO A 85 -2.23 14.19 12.26
N VAL A 86 -3.18 14.06 13.18
CA VAL A 86 -2.96 13.37 14.46
C VAL A 86 -3.03 11.85 14.29
N GLY A 87 -3.48 11.39 13.15
CA GLY A 87 -3.56 10.00 12.75
C GLY A 87 -4.37 9.83 11.47
N GLY A 88 -4.33 8.62 10.93
CA GLY A 88 -5.06 8.27 9.73
C GLY A 88 -4.65 6.91 9.21
N VAL A 89 -5.38 6.46 8.21
CA VAL A 89 -5.13 5.19 7.53
C VAL A 89 -5.23 5.39 6.03
N GLY A 90 -4.57 4.52 5.28
CA GLY A 90 -4.65 4.50 3.82
C GLY A 90 -4.65 3.08 3.28
N THR A 91 -5.19 2.92 2.09
CA THR A 91 -5.11 1.69 1.30
C THR A 91 -4.74 2.05 -0.12
N CYS A 92 -3.85 1.24 -0.73
CA CYS A 92 -3.50 1.38 -2.13
C CYS A 92 -3.67 0.04 -2.84
N GLN A 93 -4.20 0.09 -4.05
CA GLN A 93 -4.18 -1.01 -5.01
C GLN A 93 -3.15 -0.66 -6.07
N ALA A 94 -2.13 -1.48 -6.22
CA ALA A 94 -1.06 -1.21 -7.16
C ALA A 94 -0.92 -2.34 -8.17
N HIS A 95 -0.50 -2.00 -9.39
CA HIS A 95 -0.26 -2.96 -10.47
C HIS A 95 1.00 -2.59 -11.22
N ASP A 96 1.73 -3.58 -11.61
CA ASP A 96 2.93 -3.43 -12.41
C ASP A 96 2.68 -3.71 -13.91
N PRO A 97 3.66 -3.44 -14.79
CA PRO A 97 3.53 -3.67 -16.23
C PRO A 97 3.23 -5.12 -16.64
N ASP A 98 3.57 -6.12 -15.82
CA ASP A 98 3.25 -7.54 -16.07
C ASP A 98 1.79 -7.87 -15.77
N GLY A 99 1.08 -6.96 -15.08
CA GLY A 99 -0.29 -7.15 -14.62
C GLY A 99 -0.39 -7.85 -13.26
N ASP A 100 0.73 -8.07 -12.55
CA ASP A 100 0.69 -8.46 -11.16
C ASP A 100 0.17 -7.31 -10.30
N ILE A 101 -0.64 -7.65 -9.29
CA ILE A 101 -1.26 -6.67 -8.40
C ILE A 101 -0.79 -6.85 -6.97
N SER A 102 -0.77 -5.75 -6.22
CA SER A 102 -0.54 -5.75 -4.79
C SER A 102 -1.52 -4.83 -4.06
N LEU A 103 -1.93 -5.25 -2.88
CA LEU A 103 -2.78 -4.49 -1.98
C LEU A 103 -1.94 -4.05 -0.78
N TRP A 104 -2.03 -2.77 -0.46
CA TRP A 104 -1.28 -2.15 0.62
C TRP A 104 -2.23 -1.50 1.61
N ASN A 105 -1.83 -1.47 2.88
CA ASN A 105 -2.41 -0.59 3.86
C ASN A 105 -1.31 0.26 4.52
N GLY A 106 -1.71 1.39 5.09
CA GLY A 106 -0.80 2.28 5.79
C GLY A 106 -1.46 2.98 6.96
N ALA A 107 -0.66 3.40 7.92
CA ALA A 107 -1.08 4.22 9.05
C ALA A 107 -0.19 5.46 9.15
N PHE A 108 -0.81 6.65 9.16
CA PHE A 108 -0.12 7.90 9.40
C PHE A 108 0.37 7.98 10.84
N GLN A 109 1.63 8.36 11.01
CA GLN A 109 2.28 8.55 12.29
C GLN A 109 2.29 10.03 12.68
N ILE A 110 2.36 10.31 13.95
CA ILE A 110 2.39 11.70 14.47
C ILE A 110 3.68 12.47 14.08
N ASP A 111 4.72 11.77 13.65
CA ASP A 111 5.97 12.35 13.14
C ASP A 111 5.92 12.71 11.64
N GLY A 112 4.75 12.57 11.01
CA GLY A 112 4.52 12.87 9.61
C GLY A 112 4.97 11.77 8.64
N THR A 113 5.35 10.60 9.15
CA THR A 113 5.61 9.43 8.31
C THR A 113 4.36 8.57 8.12
N ILE A 114 4.39 7.66 7.17
CA ILE A 114 3.38 6.62 7.00
C ILE A 114 4.07 5.25 7.09
N LEU A 115 3.55 4.39 7.96
CA LEU A 115 3.96 3.00 7.99
C LEU A 115 3.02 2.19 7.11
N MET A 116 3.57 1.63 6.03
CA MET A 116 2.85 0.84 5.03
C MET A 116 3.20 -0.63 5.13
N SER A 117 2.26 -1.51 4.74
CA SER A 117 2.52 -2.94 4.61
C SER A 117 1.81 -3.53 3.40
N VAL A 118 2.45 -4.51 2.76
CA VAL A 118 1.85 -5.34 1.73
C VAL A 118 0.86 -6.30 2.41
N VAL A 119 -0.43 -6.15 2.10
CA VAL A 119 -1.50 -6.98 2.69
C VAL A 119 -1.70 -8.27 1.90
N ALA A 120 -1.61 -8.17 0.57
CA ALA A 120 -1.77 -9.27 -0.36
C ALA A 120 -1.13 -8.92 -1.70
N GLY A 121 -0.83 -9.93 -2.50
CA GLY A 121 -0.35 -9.72 -3.88
C GLY A 121 -0.51 -10.96 -4.73
N THR A 122 -0.42 -10.78 -6.05
CA THR A 122 -0.33 -11.86 -7.03
C THR A 122 1.10 -12.00 -7.55
N GLY A 123 1.40 -13.11 -8.23
CA GLY A 123 2.71 -13.36 -8.82
C GLY A 123 3.85 -13.09 -7.85
N LYS A 124 4.80 -12.26 -8.26
CA LYS A 124 5.98 -11.91 -7.44
C LYS A 124 5.64 -11.13 -6.16
N TRP A 125 4.53 -10.37 -6.16
CA TRP A 125 4.09 -9.59 -4.99
C TRP A 125 3.54 -10.46 -3.86
N ALA A 126 3.11 -11.70 -4.13
CA ALA A 126 2.64 -12.63 -3.11
C ALA A 126 3.73 -12.93 -2.07
N ALA A 127 5.00 -13.01 -2.49
CA ALA A 127 6.14 -13.27 -1.62
C ALA A 127 6.46 -12.11 -0.66
N LEU A 128 5.99 -10.90 -0.98
CA LEU A 128 6.17 -9.70 -0.16
C LEU A 128 5.02 -9.46 0.84
N THR A 129 4.02 -10.34 0.90
CA THR A 129 2.92 -10.20 1.86
C THR A 129 3.47 -10.13 3.29
N GLY A 130 3.12 -9.05 4.01
CA GLY A 130 3.63 -8.74 5.35
C GLY A 130 4.88 -7.86 5.38
N ALA A 131 5.55 -7.61 4.23
CA ALA A 131 6.66 -6.67 4.15
C ALA A 131 6.18 -5.26 4.54
N LYS A 132 7.03 -4.52 5.25
CA LYS A 132 6.72 -3.19 5.76
C LYS A 132 7.66 -2.15 5.18
N PHE A 133 7.12 -0.96 4.96
CA PHE A 133 7.84 0.19 4.46
C PHE A 133 7.46 1.43 5.26
N GLN A 134 8.40 2.31 5.48
CA GLN A 134 8.13 3.64 6.01
C GLN A 134 8.24 4.66 4.88
N GLY A 135 7.17 5.42 4.67
CA GLY A 135 7.12 6.52 3.71
C GLY A 135 7.24 7.87 4.39
N LYS A 136 7.81 8.85 3.69
CA LYS A 136 7.88 10.23 4.14
C LYS A 136 7.76 11.19 2.97
N THR A 137 6.84 12.16 3.08
CA THR A 137 6.73 13.23 2.08
C THR A 137 7.98 14.10 2.10
N ARG A 138 8.56 14.30 0.92
CA ARG A 138 9.72 15.16 0.66
C ARG A 138 9.28 16.56 0.23
N HIS A 139 8.33 16.62 -0.69
CA HIS A 139 7.78 17.86 -1.25
C HIS A 139 6.30 17.75 -1.48
N SER A 140 5.58 18.86 -1.25
CA SER A 140 4.18 19.04 -1.63
C SER A 140 4.08 20.19 -2.64
N LEU A 141 3.45 19.95 -3.77
CA LEU A 141 3.40 20.82 -4.93
C LEU A 141 1.94 20.97 -5.38
N GLY A 142 1.13 21.71 -4.62
CA GLY A 142 -0.32 21.79 -4.85
C GLY A 142 -0.99 20.45 -4.60
N ASP A 143 -1.61 19.88 -5.63
CA ASP A 143 -2.29 18.56 -5.53
C ASP A 143 -1.33 17.38 -5.68
N ALA A 144 -0.04 17.63 -5.91
CA ALA A 144 0.96 16.59 -6.05
C ALA A 144 1.91 16.53 -4.85
N ASN A 145 2.30 15.33 -4.47
CA ASN A 145 3.30 15.06 -3.44
C ASN A 145 4.39 14.16 -4.00
N VAL A 146 5.64 14.45 -3.61
CA VAL A 146 6.79 13.57 -3.83
C VAL A 146 7.21 13.02 -2.49
N TYR A 147 7.42 11.73 -2.40
CA TYR A 147 7.79 11.04 -1.16
C TYR A 147 8.81 9.94 -1.41
N ASP A 148 9.58 9.63 -0.38
CA ASP A 148 10.46 8.47 -0.34
C ASP A 148 9.82 7.38 0.51
N PHE A 149 10.18 6.13 0.23
CA PHE A 149 9.85 5.00 1.08
C PHE A 149 11.03 4.03 1.15
N ALA A 150 11.17 3.39 2.31
CA ALA A 150 12.21 2.40 2.55
C ALA A 150 11.65 1.25 3.40
N PRO A 151 12.22 0.04 3.27
CA PRO A 151 11.82 -1.10 4.09
C PRO A 151 12.09 -0.84 5.56
N VAL A 152 11.23 -1.40 6.41
CA VAL A 152 11.38 -1.40 7.87
C VAL A 152 11.62 -2.85 8.30
N ASN A 153 12.75 -3.08 8.93
CA ASN A 153 13.18 -4.39 9.45
C ASN A 153 12.75 -4.58 10.90
#